data_847df7c9468f0d675a4c3ede809dae9c
#
_entry.id   847df7c9468f0d675a4c3ede809dae9c
#
_cell.length_a   1.000
_cell.length_b   1.000
_cell.length_c   1.000
_cell.angle_alpha   90.00
_cell.angle_beta   90.00
_cell.angle_gamma   90.00
#
_symmetry.space_group_name_H-M   'P 1'
#
loop_
_entity.id
_entity.type
_entity.pdbx_description
1 polymer ?
#
loop_
_entity_poly.entity_id
_entity_poly.type
_entity_poly.pdbx_seq_one_letter_code
_entity_poly.pdbx_strand_id
1 'polypeptide(L)'
;RGARKGLTDTALRTADSGYLTRRLVDVSQEVIIREHDCGTKHGINLCEVVEKGQVIESFASRIHGRFPVDDICDPETGELLLSKDRMMVEDDAKLLEAHGIHNVYARTVLGCRARSGVCAKCYGMNLATSELVNLGEAVGIIAAQSIGEPGTQLTMRTFHTGGVAGDDITQGLP
;
A
#
# COMPACT_ATOMS: atom_id res chain seq x y z
N ARG A 1 -36.63 -1.78 21.50
CA ARG A 1 -36.56 -2.58 20.24
C ARG A 1 -35.41 -2.15 19.31
N GLY A 2 -35.11 -0.85 19.16
CA GLY A 2 -34.02 -0.37 18.30
C GLY A 2 -32.61 -0.77 18.74
N ALA A 3 -32.35 -0.78 20.05
CA ALA A 3 -31.06 -1.17 20.61
C ALA A 3 -30.73 -2.65 20.38
N ARG A 4 -31.69 -3.54 20.46
CA ARG A 4 -31.52 -4.97 20.19
C ARG A 4 -31.23 -5.24 18.73
N LYS A 5 -31.91 -4.55 17.81
CA LYS A 5 -31.66 -4.65 16.37
C LYS A 5 -30.26 -4.16 16.03
N GLY A 6 -29.81 -3.06 16.62
CA GLY A 6 -28.46 -2.53 16.45
C GLY A 6 -27.36 -3.47 16.97
N LEU A 7 -27.56 -4.11 18.12
CA LEU A 7 -26.63 -5.12 18.63
C LEU A 7 -26.56 -6.36 17.74
N THR A 8 -27.70 -6.82 17.22
CA THR A 8 -27.75 -7.94 16.28
C THR A 8 -27.04 -7.60 14.96
N ASP A 9 -27.29 -6.43 14.39
CA ASP A 9 -26.62 -5.97 13.18
C ASP A 9 -25.11 -5.83 13.36
N THR A 10 -24.66 -5.32 14.50
CA THR A 10 -23.22 -5.23 14.82
C THR A 10 -22.58 -6.62 14.94
N ALA A 11 -23.24 -7.57 15.59
CA ALA A 11 -22.75 -8.93 15.71
C ALA A 11 -22.63 -9.62 14.34
N LEU A 12 -23.61 -9.46 13.46
CA LEU A 12 -23.59 -9.99 12.10
C LEU A 12 -22.48 -9.37 11.25
N ARG A 13 -22.32 -8.05 11.30
CA ARG A 13 -21.26 -7.34 10.57
C ARG A 13 -19.86 -7.70 11.06
N THR A 14 -19.70 -7.90 12.38
CA THR A 14 -18.43 -8.37 12.94
C THR A 14 -18.08 -9.76 12.42
N ALA A 15 -19.06 -10.65 12.33
CA ALA A 15 -18.87 -11.98 11.75
C ALA A 15 -18.49 -11.90 10.26
N ASP A 16 -19.13 -11.03 9.49
CA ASP A 16 -18.80 -10.80 8.07
C ASP A 16 -17.39 -10.24 7.90
N SER A 17 -16.98 -9.30 8.72
CA SER A 17 -15.63 -8.73 8.73
C SER A 17 -14.58 -9.80 9.09
N GLY A 18 -14.85 -10.63 10.09
CA GLY A 18 -13.98 -11.75 10.45
C GLY A 18 -13.85 -12.79 9.34
N TYR A 19 -14.94 -13.12 8.67
CA TYR A 19 -14.94 -14.01 7.52
C TYR A 19 -14.17 -13.43 6.34
N LEU A 20 -14.33 -12.14 6.04
CA LEU A 20 -13.56 -11.44 5.02
C LEU A 20 -12.06 -11.52 5.30
N THR A 21 -11.64 -11.23 6.55
CA THR A 21 -10.24 -11.29 6.96
C THR A 21 -9.67 -12.69 6.76
N ARG A 22 -10.39 -13.72 7.15
CA ARG A 22 -10.00 -15.11 6.95
C ARG A 22 -9.81 -15.44 5.47
N ARG A 23 -10.75 -15.04 4.62
CA ARG A 23 -10.64 -15.23 3.18
C ARG A 23 -9.44 -14.51 2.57
N LEU A 24 -9.16 -13.28 3.00
CA LEU A 24 -8.00 -12.52 2.56
C LEU A 24 -6.69 -13.22 2.97
N VAL A 25 -6.60 -13.72 4.19
CA VAL A 25 -5.44 -14.46 4.66
C VAL A 25 -5.26 -15.76 3.86
N ASP A 26 -6.34 -16.52 3.64
CA ASP A 26 -6.28 -17.78 2.89
C ASP A 26 -5.80 -17.57 1.44
N VAL A 27 -6.24 -16.50 0.79
CA VAL A 27 -5.82 -16.16 -0.59
C VAL A 27 -4.40 -15.62 -0.65
N SER A 28 -3.99 -14.82 0.33
CA SER A 28 -2.71 -14.09 0.31
C SER A 28 -1.57 -14.77 1.09
N GLN A 29 -1.82 -15.89 1.75
CA GLN A 29 -0.80 -16.58 2.56
C GLN A 29 0.43 -17.02 1.76
N GLU A 30 0.29 -17.24 0.46
CA GLU A 30 1.39 -17.63 -0.42
C GLU A 30 2.20 -16.44 -0.95
N VAL A 31 1.73 -15.22 -0.71
CA VAL A 31 2.45 -14.00 -1.10
C VAL A 31 3.56 -13.72 -0.09
N ILE A 32 4.74 -14.18 -0.42
CA ILE A 32 5.95 -14.11 0.42
C ILE A 32 7.05 -13.46 -0.41
N ILE A 33 7.97 -12.76 0.24
CA ILE A 33 9.17 -12.24 -0.42
C ILE A 33 10.11 -13.40 -0.71
N ARG A 34 10.30 -13.73 -2.00
CA ARG A 34 11.07 -14.91 -2.41
C ARG A 34 12.39 -14.59 -3.10
N GLU A 35 12.54 -13.41 -3.64
CA GLU A 35 13.74 -12.96 -4.33
C GLU A 35 14.02 -11.49 -4.08
N HIS A 36 15.26 -11.06 -4.30
CA HIS A 36 15.65 -9.66 -4.09
C HIS A 36 15.13 -8.75 -5.20
N ASP A 37 15.27 -9.18 -6.44
CA ASP A 37 14.93 -8.37 -7.61
C ASP A 37 14.44 -9.24 -8.76
N CYS A 38 13.24 -8.97 -9.26
CA CYS A 38 12.67 -9.66 -10.42
C CYS A 38 13.08 -9.05 -11.76
N GLY A 39 13.81 -7.93 -11.77
CA GLY A 39 14.26 -7.24 -12.97
C GLY A 39 13.16 -6.61 -13.82
N THR A 40 11.97 -6.41 -13.28
CA THR A 40 10.87 -5.80 -14.04
C THR A 40 11.15 -4.34 -14.41
N LYS A 41 10.67 -3.93 -15.57
CA LYS A 41 10.63 -2.52 -16.02
C LYS A 41 9.22 -1.93 -15.93
N HIS A 42 8.28 -2.66 -15.37
CA HIS A 42 6.93 -2.18 -15.16
C HIS A 42 6.80 -1.54 -13.77
N GLY A 43 6.14 -0.41 -13.73
CA GLY A 43 5.88 0.33 -12.51
C GLY A 43 4.66 1.21 -12.65
N ILE A 44 4.52 2.15 -11.75
CA ILE A 44 3.48 3.18 -11.76
C ILE A 44 4.10 4.56 -11.61
N ASN A 45 3.45 5.56 -12.16
CA ASN A 45 3.81 6.95 -11.93
C ASN A 45 3.31 7.38 -10.55
N LEU A 46 4.22 7.89 -9.74
CA LEU A 46 3.94 8.46 -8.43
C LEU A 46 4.04 9.97 -8.52
N CYS A 47 2.97 10.65 -8.20
CA CYS A 47 2.89 12.10 -8.08
C CYS A 47 2.02 12.45 -6.88
N GLU A 48 2.00 13.72 -6.53
CA GLU A 48 1.11 14.24 -5.50
C GLU A 48 -0.36 13.96 -5.86
N VAL A 49 -1.16 13.55 -4.88
CA VAL A 49 -2.61 13.37 -5.04
C VAL A 49 -3.33 14.58 -4.49
N VAL A 50 -3.99 15.32 -5.38
CA VAL A 50 -4.78 16.50 -5.03
C VAL A 50 -6.24 16.26 -5.39
N GLU A 51 -7.13 16.46 -4.46
CA GLU A 51 -8.58 16.41 -4.67
C GLU A 51 -9.22 17.69 -4.18
N LYS A 52 -10.03 18.33 -5.04
CA LYS A 52 -10.74 19.59 -4.74
C LYS A 52 -9.83 20.71 -4.21
N GLY A 53 -8.58 20.76 -4.67
CA GLY A 53 -7.59 21.77 -4.25
C GLY A 53 -6.90 21.49 -2.91
N GLN A 54 -7.15 20.33 -2.32
CA GLN A 54 -6.44 19.89 -1.12
C GLN A 54 -5.52 18.71 -1.44
N VAL A 55 -4.31 18.76 -0.90
CA VAL A 55 -3.36 17.64 -1.00
C VAL A 55 -3.82 16.53 -0.07
N ILE A 56 -4.22 15.40 -0.64
CA ILE A 56 -4.61 14.22 0.12
C ILE A 56 -3.37 13.43 0.49
N GLU A 57 -2.45 13.26 -0.44
CA GLU A 57 -1.22 12.54 -0.22
C GLU A 57 -0.06 13.26 -0.91
N SER A 58 0.98 13.58 -0.15
CA SER A 58 2.14 14.31 -0.65
C SER A 58 3.02 13.44 -1.53
N PHE A 59 3.77 14.06 -2.43
CA PHE A 59 4.76 13.37 -3.25
C PHE A 59 5.78 12.61 -2.40
N ALA A 60 6.28 13.22 -1.33
CA ALA A 60 7.23 12.62 -0.39
C ALA A 60 6.68 11.32 0.24
N SER A 61 5.43 11.35 0.71
CA SER A 61 4.76 10.18 1.28
C SER A 61 4.64 9.04 0.27
N ARG A 62 4.34 9.36 -0.98
CA ARG A 62 4.12 8.36 -2.02
C ARG A 62 5.40 7.67 -2.50
N ILE A 63 6.53 8.38 -2.55
CA ILE A 63 7.80 7.79 -2.98
C ILE A 63 8.56 7.08 -1.84
N HIS A 64 8.26 7.44 -0.60
CA HIS A 64 8.95 6.88 0.56
C HIS A 64 8.88 5.36 0.61
N GLY A 65 10.03 4.71 0.73
CA GLY A 65 10.14 3.26 0.84
C GLY A 65 10.01 2.50 -0.48
N ARG A 66 9.99 3.19 -1.63
CA ARG A 66 9.87 2.56 -2.95
C ARG A 66 11.17 2.66 -3.74
N PHE A 67 11.30 1.82 -4.74
CA PHE A 67 12.42 1.84 -5.68
C PHE A 67 11.96 2.43 -7.02
N PRO A 68 12.74 3.32 -7.63
CA PRO A 68 12.48 3.75 -9.01
C PRO A 68 12.74 2.58 -9.98
N VAL A 69 12.05 2.59 -11.11
CA VAL A 69 12.26 1.57 -12.16
C VAL A 69 13.59 1.77 -12.86
N ASP A 70 13.92 3.02 -13.16
CA ASP A 70 15.16 3.45 -13.80
C ASP A 70 15.86 4.51 -12.96
N ASP A 71 17.14 4.76 -13.26
CA ASP A 71 17.89 5.83 -12.64
C ASP A 71 17.23 7.19 -12.93
N ILE A 72 17.14 8.02 -11.91
CA ILE A 72 16.56 9.36 -12.02
C ILE A 72 17.69 10.36 -12.21
N CYS A 73 17.72 11.01 -13.37
CA CYS A 73 18.70 12.03 -13.70
C CYS A 73 18.06 13.42 -13.76
N ASP A 74 18.87 14.43 -13.54
CA ASP A 74 18.46 15.82 -13.71
C ASP A 74 18.10 16.06 -15.20
N PRO A 75 16.90 16.59 -15.50
CA PRO A 75 16.50 16.87 -16.88
C PRO A 75 17.33 17.95 -17.55
N GLU A 76 17.99 18.83 -16.81
CA GLU A 76 18.80 19.92 -17.37
C GLU A 76 20.27 19.54 -17.53
N THR A 77 20.86 18.90 -16.53
CA THR A 77 22.30 18.58 -16.53
C THR A 77 22.62 17.14 -16.91
N GLY A 78 21.62 16.24 -16.81
CA GLY A 78 21.82 14.81 -17.00
C GLY A 78 22.55 14.12 -15.86
N GLU A 79 22.82 14.81 -14.75
CA GLU A 79 23.48 14.26 -13.58
C GLU A 79 22.57 13.26 -12.87
N LEU A 80 23.16 12.17 -12.37
CA LEU A 80 22.43 11.16 -11.60
C LEU A 80 22.01 11.72 -10.25
N LEU A 81 20.70 11.82 -10.02
CA LEU A 81 20.13 12.24 -8.74
C LEU A 81 19.86 11.05 -7.82
N LEU A 82 19.20 10.03 -8.33
CA LEU A 82 18.87 8.80 -7.60
C LEU A 82 19.10 7.56 -8.44
N SER A 83 19.78 6.56 -7.87
CA SER A 83 19.95 5.25 -8.50
C SER A 83 18.70 4.39 -8.33
N LYS A 84 18.38 3.59 -9.36
CA LYS A 84 17.33 2.56 -9.32
C LYS A 84 17.55 1.48 -8.26
N ASP A 85 18.78 1.33 -7.78
CA ASP A 85 19.15 0.33 -6.78
C ASP A 85 19.06 0.86 -5.35
N ARG A 86 18.69 2.12 -5.18
CA ARG A 86 18.50 2.76 -3.88
C ARG A 86 17.01 2.95 -3.57
N MET A 87 16.62 2.57 -2.35
CA MET A 87 15.29 2.87 -1.84
C MET A 87 15.15 4.38 -1.60
N MET A 88 14.07 4.96 -2.11
CA MET A 88 13.76 6.37 -1.93
C MET A 88 13.31 6.66 -0.50
N VAL A 89 13.77 7.77 0.04
CA VAL A 89 13.38 8.28 1.36
C VAL A 89 12.63 9.60 1.21
N GLU A 90 12.01 10.05 2.28
CA GLU A 90 11.18 11.26 2.26
C GLU A 90 11.97 12.52 1.83
N ASP A 91 13.25 12.63 2.23
CA ASP A 91 14.10 13.76 1.84
C ASP A 91 14.46 13.78 0.34
N ASP A 92 14.40 12.64 -0.32
CA ASP A 92 14.64 12.57 -1.77
C ASP A 92 13.55 13.32 -2.56
N ALA A 93 12.34 13.45 -2.01
CA ALA A 93 11.27 14.24 -2.62
C ALA A 93 11.70 15.71 -2.77
N LYS A 94 12.28 16.27 -1.73
CA LYS A 94 12.77 17.67 -1.75
C LYS A 94 13.86 17.88 -2.79
N LEU A 95 14.77 16.89 -2.91
CA LEU A 95 15.81 16.91 -3.92
C LEU A 95 15.22 16.88 -5.33
N LEU A 96 14.26 15.99 -5.58
CA LEU A 96 13.62 15.87 -6.88
C LEU A 96 12.79 17.09 -7.24
N GLU A 97 12.02 17.63 -6.30
CA GLU A 97 11.22 18.85 -6.50
C GLU A 97 12.11 20.07 -6.79
N ALA A 98 13.27 20.17 -6.14
CA ALA A 98 14.23 21.24 -6.40
C ALA A 98 14.78 21.21 -7.85
N HIS A 99 14.80 20.03 -8.48
CA HIS A 99 15.19 19.82 -9.88
C HIS A 99 13.99 19.77 -10.85
N GLY A 100 12.81 20.18 -10.40
CA GLY A 100 11.58 20.24 -11.21
C GLY A 100 10.95 18.88 -11.49
N ILE A 101 11.32 17.83 -10.75
CA ILE A 101 10.76 16.49 -10.91
C ILE A 101 9.63 16.32 -9.90
N HIS A 102 8.39 16.23 -10.39
CA HIS A 102 7.18 16.07 -9.58
C HIS A 102 6.49 14.72 -9.75
N ASN A 103 7.04 13.86 -10.60
CA ASN A 103 6.59 12.48 -10.74
C ASN A 103 7.76 11.54 -10.87
N VAL A 104 7.59 10.33 -10.39
CA VAL A 104 8.59 9.26 -10.45
C VAL A 104 7.91 7.98 -10.90
N TYR A 105 8.51 7.28 -11.85
CA TYR A 105 8.08 5.96 -12.26
C TYR A 105 8.73 4.92 -11.33
N ALA A 106 7.94 4.39 -10.41
CA ALA A 106 8.41 3.51 -9.34
C ALA A 106 7.88 2.09 -9.47
N ARG A 107 8.63 1.17 -8.90
CA ARG A 107 8.27 -0.25 -8.86
C ARG A 107 7.06 -0.48 -7.94
N THR A 108 6.24 -1.46 -8.31
CA THR A 108 5.06 -1.84 -7.54
C THR A 108 4.91 -3.37 -7.55
N VAL A 109 4.25 -3.89 -6.54
CA VAL A 109 3.90 -5.31 -6.46
C VAL A 109 3.03 -5.77 -7.64
N LEU A 110 2.22 -4.88 -8.19
CA LEU A 110 1.35 -5.16 -9.35
C LEU A 110 2.13 -5.42 -10.64
N GLY A 111 3.33 -4.84 -10.77
CA GLY A 111 4.22 -5.05 -11.91
C GLY A 111 5.31 -6.09 -11.67
N CYS A 112 5.31 -6.75 -10.52
CA CYS A 112 6.32 -7.73 -10.17
C CYS A 112 6.26 -8.96 -11.08
N ARG A 113 7.42 -9.40 -11.55
CA ARG A 113 7.58 -10.58 -12.42
C ARG A 113 8.19 -11.79 -11.70
N ALA A 114 8.20 -11.79 -10.37
CA ALA A 114 8.60 -12.95 -9.60
C ALA A 114 7.73 -14.16 -9.97
N ARG A 115 8.33 -15.34 -10.06
CA ARG A 115 7.59 -16.57 -10.40
C ARG A 115 6.56 -16.96 -9.34
N SER A 116 6.87 -16.63 -8.10
CA SER A 116 6.02 -16.91 -6.94
C SER A 116 6.25 -15.82 -5.90
N GLY A 117 5.15 -15.34 -5.30
CA GLY A 117 5.24 -14.25 -4.34
C GLY A 117 5.62 -12.92 -4.98
N VAL A 118 6.42 -12.14 -4.28
CA VAL A 118 6.87 -10.80 -4.69
C VAL A 118 8.37 -10.66 -4.41
N CYS A 119 9.08 -9.87 -5.21
CA CYS A 119 10.46 -9.54 -4.91
C CYS A 119 10.57 -8.36 -3.92
N ALA A 120 11.71 -8.29 -3.22
CA ALA A 120 11.94 -7.25 -2.22
C ALA A 120 11.89 -5.83 -2.79
N LYS A 121 12.48 -5.60 -3.96
CA LYS A 121 12.47 -4.26 -4.59
C LYS A 121 11.07 -3.81 -5.04
N CYS A 122 10.22 -4.71 -5.53
CA CYS A 122 8.84 -4.37 -5.90
C CYS A 122 7.98 -4.09 -4.67
N TYR A 123 8.21 -4.79 -3.57
CA TYR A 123 7.53 -4.54 -2.31
C TYR A 123 8.05 -3.27 -1.62
N GLY A 124 9.38 -3.13 -1.50
CA GLY A 124 10.04 -1.97 -0.92
C GLY A 124 10.26 -2.07 0.58
N MET A 125 9.90 -1.03 1.31
CA MET A 125 10.19 -0.86 2.72
C MET A 125 9.27 -1.71 3.61
N ASN A 126 9.87 -2.34 4.61
CA ASN A 126 9.14 -2.88 5.76
C ASN A 126 8.77 -1.74 6.71
N LEU A 127 7.48 -1.49 6.90
CA LEU A 127 6.99 -0.39 7.72
C LEU A 127 7.35 -0.49 9.20
N ALA A 128 7.62 -1.69 9.70
CA ALA A 128 7.98 -1.90 11.10
C ALA A 128 9.43 -1.51 11.39
N THR A 129 10.35 -1.77 10.45
CA THR A 129 11.79 -1.54 10.62
C THR A 129 12.31 -0.33 9.86
N SER A 130 11.52 0.21 8.93
CA SER A 130 11.91 1.27 7.98
C SER A 130 13.11 0.89 7.08
N GLU A 131 13.36 -0.39 6.96
CA GLU A 131 14.41 -0.95 6.11
C GLU A 131 13.80 -1.76 4.96
N LEU A 132 14.63 -2.16 4.00
CA LEU A 132 14.20 -3.06 2.93
C LEU A 132 13.66 -4.37 3.53
N VAL A 133 12.52 -4.82 3.01
CA VAL A 133 11.91 -6.09 3.45
C VAL A 133 12.86 -7.27 3.26
N ASN A 134 12.86 -8.18 4.22
CA ASN A 134 13.69 -9.38 4.19
C ASN A 134 13.06 -10.49 3.35
N LEU A 135 13.93 -11.36 2.81
CA LEU A 135 13.47 -12.59 2.16
C LEU A 135 12.74 -13.48 3.16
N GLY A 136 11.66 -14.08 2.71
CA GLY A 136 10.84 -15.00 3.52
C GLY A 136 9.75 -14.31 4.35
N GLU A 137 9.63 -13.00 4.29
CA GLU A 137 8.58 -12.29 5.00
C GLU A 137 7.21 -12.49 4.35
N ALA A 138 6.22 -12.86 5.16
CA ALA A 138 4.85 -13.16 4.71
C ALA A 138 4.03 -11.86 4.56
N VAL A 139 4.35 -11.08 3.55
CA VAL A 139 3.74 -9.75 3.31
C VAL A 139 2.26 -9.81 2.96
N GLY A 140 1.81 -10.91 2.34
CA GLY A 140 0.40 -11.12 2.02
C GLY A 140 -0.47 -11.26 3.26
N ILE A 141 0.01 -11.98 4.27
CA ILE A 141 -0.68 -12.11 5.56
C ILE A 141 -0.74 -10.77 6.28
N ILE A 142 0.36 -10.02 6.29
CA ILE A 142 0.43 -8.69 6.88
C ILE A 142 -0.57 -7.75 6.21
N ALA A 143 -0.65 -7.74 4.89
CA ALA A 143 -1.62 -6.95 4.14
C ALA A 143 -3.06 -7.35 4.45
N ALA A 144 -3.37 -8.65 4.51
CA ALA A 144 -4.69 -9.16 4.84
C ALA A 144 -5.13 -8.75 6.25
N GLN A 145 -4.24 -8.83 7.22
CA GLN A 145 -4.50 -8.41 8.60
C GLN A 145 -4.70 -6.88 8.69
N SER A 146 -3.91 -6.12 7.95
CA SER A 146 -4.02 -4.65 7.89
C SER A 146 -5.34 -4.18 7.26
N ILE A 147 -5.90 -4.94 6.35
CA ILE A 147 -7.23 -4.68 5.76
C ILE A 147 -8.34 -5.14 6.70
N GLY A 148 -8.19 -6.29 7.33
CA GLY A 148 -9.22 -6.92 8.15
C GLY A 148 -9.42 -6.26 9.51
N GLU A 149 -8.36 -5.80 10.16
CA GLU A 149 -8.44 -5.17 11.48
C GLU A 149 -9.27 -3.87 11.47
N PRO A 150 -9.01 -2.88 10.58
CA PRO A 150 -9.86 -1.70 10.49
C PRO A 150 -11.29 -2.00 10.05
N GLY A 151 -11.52 -3.06 9.28
CA GLY A 151 -12.83 -3.50 8.87
C GLY A 151 -13.76 -3.79 10.05
N THR A 152 -13.25 -4.48 11.06
CA THR A 152 -13.98 -4.74 12.30
C THR A 152 -14.28 -3.45 13.07
N GLN A 153 -13.33 -2.54 13.17
CA GLN A 153 -13.52 -1.24 13.83
C GLN A 153 -14.52 -0.35 13.09
N LEU A 154 -14.45 -0.28 11.77
CA LEU A 154 -15.39 0.48 10.92
C LEU A 154 -16.83 -0.04 11.08
N THR A 155 -17.01 -1.34 11.19
CA THR A 155 -18.30 -1.97 11.42
C THR A 155 -18.88 -1.56 12.79
N MET A 156 -18.06 -1.51 13.83
CA MET A 156 -18.47 -1.04 15.17
C MET A 156 -18.77 0.46 15.17
N ARG A 157 -17.97 1.29 14.48
CA ARG A 157 -18.18 2.74 14.39
C ARG A 157 -19.46 3.10 13.63
N THR A 158 -19.82 2.37 12.59
CA THR A 158 -21.05 2.61 11.82
C THR A 158 -22.28 2.44 12.69
N PHE A 159 -22.24 1.54 13.67
CA PHE A 159 -23.30 1.37 14.66
C PHE A 159 -23.45 2.61 15.58
N HIS A 160 -22.34 3.17 16.06
CA HIS A 160 -22.34 4.34 16.94
C HIS A 160 -22.74 5.65 16.26
N THR A 161 -22.54 5.79 14.97
CA THR A 161 -22.86 7.00 14.19
C THR A 161 -24.25 6.98 13.57
N GLY A 162 -25.11 6.01 13.89
CA GLY A 162 -26.49 5.95 13.40
C GLY A 162 -26.66 5.55 11.95
N GLY A 163 -25.71 4.85 11.36
CA GLY A 163 -25.86 4.17 10.09
C GLY A 163 -25.80 5.07 8.85
N VAL A 164 -25.04 6.16 8.91
CA VAL A 164 -24.64 6.84 7.67
C VAL A 164 -23.65 5.93 6.97
N ALA A 165 -24.16 5.24 5.95
CA ALA A 165 -23.44 4.28 5.17
C ALA A 165 -22.25 4.92 4.45
N GLY A 166 -21.09 4.78 5.00
CA GLY A 166 -19.91 4.59 4.17
C GLY A 166 -20.03 3.23 3.49
N ASP A 167 -19.56 3.11 2.27
CA ASP A 167 -19.56 1.85 1.56
C ASP A 167 -18.95 0.75 2.43
N ASP A 168 -19.70 -0.31 2.63
CA ASP A 168 -19.24 -1.45 3.41
C ASP A 168 -18.10 -2.12 2.63
N ILE A 169 -16.91 -2.16 3.21
CA ILE A 169 -15.74 -2.78 2.59
C ILE A 169 -15.93 -4.27 2.28
N THR A 170 -16.90 -4.92 2.95
CA THR A 170 -17.20 -6.34 2.72
C THR A 170 -17.98 -6.57 1.41
N GLN A 171 -18.63 -5.56 0.86
CA GLN A 171 -19.43 -5.65 -0.35
C GLN A 171 -18.64 -5.43 -1.64
N GLY A 172 -17.48 -4.79 -1.57
CA GLY A 172 -16.66 -4.47 -2.73
C GLY A 172 -15.70 -5.56 -3.20
N LEU A 173 -15.62 -6.69 -2.51
CA LEU A 173 -14.71 -7.79 -2.84
C LEU A 173 -15.49 -9.03 -3.29
N PRO A 174 -15.10 -9.64 -4.44
CA PRO A 174 -15.74 -10.86 -4.94
C PRO A 174 -15.55 -12.06 -4.01
#